data_704a98f71e679beef43c929d93e45fab
#
_entry.id   704a98f71e679beef43c929d93e45fab
#
_cell.length_a   1.000
_cell.length_b   1.000
_cell.length_c   1.000
_cell.angle_alpha   90.00
_cell.angle_beta   90.00
_cell.angle_gamma   90.00
#
_symmetry.space_group_name_H-M   'P 1'
#
loop_
_entity.id
_entity.type
_entity.pdbx_description
1 polymer ?
#
loop_
_entity_poly.entity_id
_entity_poly.type
_entity_poly.pdbx_seq_one_letter_code
_entity_poly.pdbx_strand_id
1 'polypeptide(L)'
;VGIVSRSTEGLNWMQQKMTEVTNLGNETGTLADALKGADIFVGVSAPNIVTPEMVASMNRDAILFAMANPVPEIMPDVAKAAGARVVGTGRSDFPNQVNNVVAFPGIFKGALEGRATQITEEMKLAAAEAIAGLVPEAELNEDNIMPEAFNPKVAELVAEAVKSHIKA
;
A
#
# COMPACT_ATOMS: atom_id res chain seq x y z
N VAL A 1 -17.45 -5.35 10.19
CA VAL A 1 -17.93 -4.02 9.77
C VAL A 1 -17.79 -3.98 8.26
N GLY A 2 -18.81 -3.58 7.56
CA GLY A 2 -18.77 -3.39 6.11
C GLY A 2 -18.15 -2.03 5.72
N ILE A 3 -18.70 -1.40 4.69
CA ILE A 3 -18.29 -0.07 4.26
C ILE A 3 -18.52 0.93 5.40
N VAL A 4 -17.47 1.62 5.82
CA VAL A 4 -17.56 2.68 6.83
C VAL A 4 -18.15 3.92 6.19
N SER A 5 -19.24 4.43 6.77
CA SER A 5 -19.97 5.60 6.30
C SER A 5 -20.34 6.50 7.48
N ARG A 6 -20.84 7.71 7.21
CA ARG A 6 -21.31 8.64 8.25
C ARG A 6 -22.50 8.10 9.04
N SER A 7 -23.22 7.13 8.48
CA SER A 7 -24.35 6.46 9.14
C SER A 7 -23.95 5.22 9.94
N THR A 8 -22.66 4.83 9.94
CA THR A 8 -22.18 3.66 10.68
C THR A 8 -22.08 3.99 12.17
N GLU A 9 -22.76 3.20 13.00
CA GLU A 9 -22.71 3.37 14.46
C GLU A 9 -21.45 2.73 15.06
N GLY A 10 -21.02 3.21 16.22
CA GLY A 10 -19.92 2.65 17.00
C GLY A 10 -18.52 2.86 16.41
N LEU A 11 -18.36 3.83 15.50
CA LEU A 11 -17.06 4.19 14.94
C LEU A 11 -16.11 4.75 15.99
N ASN A 12 -14.85 4.32 15.94
CA ASN A 12 -13.79 4.98 16.71
C ASN A 12 -13.43 6.35 16.09
N TRP A 13 -12.64 7.14 16.80
CA TRP A 13 -12.29 8.52 16.39
C TRP A 13 -11.62 8.58 15.00
N MET A 14 -10.77 7.59 14.66
CA MET A 14 -10.09 7.55 13.36
C MET A 14 -11.08 7.19 12.24
N GLN A 15 -11.95 6.22 12.47
CA GLN A 15 -12.99 5.86 11.51
C GLN A 15 -13.94 7.03 11.25
N GLN A 16 -14.32 7.77 12.29
CA GLN A 16 -15.12 9.00 12.14
C GLN A 16 -14.39 10.01 11.26
N LYS A 17 -13.11 10.28 11.53
CA LYS A 17 -12.28 11.17 10.71
C LYS A 17 -12.18 10.69 9.26
N MET A 18 -12.06 9.40 9.04
CA MET A 18 -12.01 8.84 7.68
C MET A 18 -13.29 9.09 6.90
N THR A 19 -14.46 9.14 7.53
CA THR A 19 -15.73 9.45 6.83
C THR A 19 -15.81 10.88 6.30
N GLU A 20 -14.94 11.78 6.73
CA GLU A 20 -14.88 13.15 6.24
C GLU A 20 -14.17 13.26 4.89
N VAL A 21 -13.24 12.33 4.61
CA VAL A 21 -12.37 12.35 3.43
C VAL A 21 -12.54 11.15 2.50
N THR A 22 -13.25 10.11 2.93
CA THR A 22 -13.56 8.92 2.14
C THR A 22 -15.06 8.68 2.07
N ASN A 23 -15.50 7.84 1.12
CA ASN A 23 -16.90 7.46 0.96
C ASN A 23 -17.85 8.68 0.99
N LEU A 24 -17.54 9.68 0.18
CA LEU A 24 -18.31 10.94 0.14
C LEU A 24 -19.75 10.73 -0.30
N GLY A 25 -20.03 9.65 -1.06
CA GLY A 25 -21.36 9.20 -1.44
C GLY A 25 -22.17 8.56 -0.31
N ASN A 26 -21.54 8.34 0.86
CA ASN A 26 -22.16 7.67 2.01
C ASN A 26 -22.71 6.28 1.67
N GLU A 27 -22.01 5.54 0.83
CA GLU A 27 -22.36 4.17 0.46
C GLU A 27 -22.26 3.24 1.66
N THR A 28 -23.09 2.21 1.65
CA THR A 28 -23.13 1.17 2.69
C THR A 28 -23.11 -0.20 2.03
N GLY A 29 -22.61 -1.22 2.76
CA GLY A 29 -22.55 -2.58 2.21
C GLY A 29 -21.40 -3.38 2.83
N THR A 30 -21.08 -4.47 2.16
CA THR A 30 -20.03 -5.41 2.51
C THR A 30 -18.71 -5.05 1.81
N LEU A 31 -17.65 -5.82 2.09
CA LEU A 31 -16.39 -5.72 1.33
C LEU A 31 -16.61 -6.05 -0.17
N ALA A 32 -17.47 -7.02 -0.47
CA ALA A 32 -17.78 -7.37 -1.85
C ALA A 32 -18.45 -6.21 -2.60
N ASP A 33 -19.33 -5.47 -1.93
CA ASP A 33 -19.97 -4.29 -2.52
C ASP A 33 -18.93 -3.17 -2.77
N ALA A 34 -17.98 -2.97 -1.85
CA ALA A 34 -16.92 -1.98 -1.99
C ALA A 34 -15.94 -2.31 -3.13
N LEU A 35 -15.67 -3.59 -3.38
CA LEU A 35 -14.74 -4.03 -4.43
C LEU A 35 -15.37 -4.00 -5.82
N LYS A 36 -16.68 -4.02 -5.94
CA LYS A 36 -17.35 -3.98 -7.23
C LYS A 36 -17.04 -2.70 -7.99
N GLY A 37 -16.35 -2.82 -9.12
CA GLY A 37 -15.92 -1.68 -9.93
C GLY A 37 -14.79 -0.85 -9.33
N ALA A 38 -14.11 -1.34 -8.29
CA ALA A 38 -12.91 -0.70 -7.75
C ALA A 38 -11.70 -0.94 -8.66
N ASP A 39 -10.80 0.04 -8.74
CA ASP A 39 -9.54 -0.06 -9.50
C ASP A 39 -8.42 -0.62 -8.63
N ILE A 40 -8.42 -0.28 -7.34
CA ILE A 40 -7.33 -0.62 -6.42
C ILE A 40 -7.92 -1.17 -5.11
N PHE A 41 -7.33 -2.26 -4.62
CA PHE A 41 -7.54 -2.78 -3.27
C PHE A 41 -6.26 -2.66 -2.44
N VAL A 42 -6.37 -2.08 -1.25
CA VAL A 42 -5.28 -2.02 -0.26
C VAL A 42 -5.76 -2.69 1.02
N GLY A 43 -5.25 -3.90 1.27
CA GLY A 43 -5.59 -4.73 2.43
C GLY A 43 -4.52 -4.66 3.51
N VAL A 44 -4.94 -4.34 4.76
CA VAL A 44 -4.13 -4.38 5.98
C VAL A 44 -4.97 -5.01 7.10
N SER A 45 -5.65 -6.11 6.83
CA SER A 45 -6.75 -6.61 7.65
C SER A 45 -6.53 -8.06 8.11
N ALA A 46 -7.26 -9.01 7.57
CA ALA A 46 -7.26 -10.40 8.00
C ALA A 46 -7.06 -11.36 6.81
N PRO A 47 -6.49 -12.55 7.05
CA PRO A 47 -6.22 -13.50 5.99
C PRO A 47 -7.49 -14.00 5.31
N ASN A 48 -7.40 -14.24 3.99
CA ASN A 48 -8.42 -14.92 3.17
C ASN A 48 -9.82 -14.27 3.21
N ILE A 49 -9.92 -12.96 3.39
CA ILE A 49 -11.21 -12.25 3.38
C ILE A 49 -11.65 -11.77 1.99
N VAL A 50 -10.72 -11.75 1.03
CA VAL A 50 -11.01 -11.42 -0.37
C VAL A 50 -11.11 -12.71 -1.17
N THR A 51 -12.23 -12.87 -1.91
CA THR A 51 -12.48 -14.06 -2.73
C THR A 51 -12.15 -13.80 -4.20
N PRO A 52 -11.94 -14.85 -5.02
CA PRO A 52 -11.77 -14.70 -6.47
C PRO A 52 -12.91 -13.93 -7.13
N GLU A 53 -14.15 -14.15 -6.71
CA GLU A 53 -15.33 -13.47 -7.24
C GLU A 53 -15.32 -11.97 -6.94
N MET A 54 -14.83 -11.57 -5.76
CA MET A 54 -14.64 -10.17 -5.41
C MET A 54 -13.61 -9.51 -6.36
N VAL A 55 -12.49 -10.18 -6.61
CA VAL A 55 -11.47 -9.66 -7.55
C VAL A 55 -12.03 -9.58 -8.97
N ALA A 56 -12.75 -10.60 -9.43
CA ALA A 56 -13.38 -10.61 -10.75
C ALA A 56 -14.44 -9.51 -10.92
N SER A 57 -15.00 -8.99 -9.83
CA SER A 57 -15.97 -7.87 -9.84
C SER A 57 -15.34 -6.49 -9.91
N MET A 58 -14.02 -6.40 -9.71
CA MET A 58 -13.26 -5.15 -9.82
C MET A 58 -13.16 -4.70 -11.28
N ASN A 59 -12.69 -3.48 -11.50
CA ASN A 59 -12.43 -2.99 -12.84
C ASN A 59 -11.29 -3.78 -13.51
N ARG A 60 -11.26 -3.68 -14.83
CA ARG A 60 -10.18 -4.26 -15.63
C ARG A 60 -8.82 -3.71 -15.18
N ASP A 61 -7.80 -4.55 -15.23
CA ASP A 61 -6.43 -4.21 -14.83
C ASP A 61 -6.29 -3.80 -13.37
N ALA A 62 -7.11 -4.34 -12.47
CA ALA A 62 -7.11 -4.04 -11.05
C ALA A 62 -5.75 -4.28 -10.38
N ILE A 63 -5.44 -3.42 -9.40
CA ILE A 63 -4.21 -3.48 -8.59
C ILE A 63 -4.59 -3.90 -7.16
N LEU A 64 -3.93 -4.93 -6.64
CA LEU A 64 -4.17 -5.44 -5.29
C LEU A 64 -2.90 -5.41 -4.45
N PHE A 65 -2.96 -4.74 -3.30
CA PHE A 65 -1.97 -4.83 -2.24
C PHE A 65 -2.57 -5.57 -1.05
N ALA A 66 -2.35 -6.89 -0.99
CA ALA A 66 -2.86 -7.77 0.06
C ALA A 66 -1.75 -7.98 1.11
N MET A 67 -1.73 -7.15 2.16
CA MET A 67 -0.60 -7.00 3.06
C MET A 67 -0.81 -7.63 4.44
N ALA A 68 -1.91 -8.34 4.70
CA ALA A 68 -2.08 -9.12 5.92
C ALA A 68 -0.97 -10.17 6.04
N ASN A 69 -0.47 -10.37 7.26
CA ASN A 69 0.70 -11.19 7.54
C ASN A 69 0.40 -12.20 8.68
N PRO A 70 0.79 -13.48 8.61
CA PRO A 70 1.61 -14.12 7.58
C PRO A 70 0.85 -14.57 6.31
N VAL A 71 -0.47 -14.59 6.33
CA VAL A 71 -1.31 -14.97 5.20
C VAL A 71 -2.05 -13.72 4.72
N PRO A 72 -1.94 -13.38 3.41
CA PRO A 72 -2.60 -12.19 2.87
C PRO A 72 -4.12 -12.35 2.78
N GLU A 73 -4.82 -11.25 2.49
CA GLU A 73 -6.27 -11.22 2.28
C GLU A 73 -6.71 -12.10 1.13
N ILE A 74 -5.84 -12.29 0.13
CA ILE A 74 -5.95 -13.24 -0.98
C ILE A 74 -4.54 -13.61 -1.43
N MET A 75 -4.32 -14.87 -1.80
CA MET A 75 -3.03 -15.30 -2.35
C MET A 75 -2.79 -14.69 -3.73
N PRO A 76 -1.55 -14.27 -4.05
CA PRO A 76 -1.25 -13.58 -5.31
C PRO A 76 -1.60 -14.38 -6.57
N ASP A 77 -1.33 -15.67 -6.60
CA ASP A 77 -1.68 -16.56 -7.70
C ASP A 77 -3.19 -16.67 -7.91
N VAL A 78 -3.95 -16.73 -6.82
CA VAL A 78 -5.41 -16.74 -6.84
C VAL A 78 -5.97 -15.40 -7.34
N ALA A 79 -5.41 -14.27 -6.87
CA ALA A 79 -5.83 -12.94 -7.31
C ALA A 79 -5.55 -12.71 -8.81
N LYS A 80 -4.37 -13.12 -9.30
CA LYS A 80 -4.03 -13.06 -10.73
C LYS A 80 -4.93 -13.95 -11.58
N ALA A 81 -5.22 -15.17 -11.14
CA ALA A 81 -6.15 -16.06 -11.82
C ALA A 81 -7.58 -15.49 -11.89
N ALA A 82 -7.96 -14.66 -10.92
CA ALA A 82 -9.25 -13.96 -10.88
C ALA A 82 -9.29 -12.65 -11.71
N GLY A 83 -8.17 -12.24 -12.34
CA GLY A 83 -8.11 -11.09 -13.25
C GLY A 83 -7.38 -9.86 -12.72
N ALA A 84 -6.78 -9.91 -11.54
CA ALA A 84 -5.91 -8.83 -11.08
C ALA A 84 -4.67 -8.71 -11.97
N ARG A 85 -4.30 -7.50 -12.37
CA ARG A 85 -3.11 -7.25 -13.17
C ARG A 85 -1.86 -7.16 -12.30
N VAL A 86 -1.91 -6.33 -11.28
CA VAL A 86 -0.78 -6.11 -10.36
C VAL A 86 -1.16 -6.64 -8.99
N VAL A 87 -0.33 -7.49 -8.41
CA VAL A 87 -0.52 -7.98 -7.05
C VAL A 87 0.76 -7.79 -6.26
N GLY A 88 0.68 -7.08 -5.13
CA GLY A 88 1.74 -6.93 -4.14
C GLY A 88 1.33 -7.54 -2.80
N THR A 89 2.28 -8.13 -2.09
CA THR A 89 2.06 -8.75 -0.78
C THR A 89 3.30 -8.61 0.11
N GLY A 90 3.16 -8.80 1.42
CA GLY A 90 4.29 -8.83 2.35
C GLY A 90 5.19 -10.07 2.21
N ARG A 91 4.79 -11.07 1.43
CA ARG A 91 5.52 -12.33 1.27
C ARG A 91 6.71 -12.19 0.32
N SER A 92 7.83 -12.81 0.69
CA SER A 92 9.07 -12.80 -0.11
C SER A 92 9.13 -13.86 -1.21
N ASP A 93 8.18 -14.79 -1.23
CA ASP A 93 8.08 -15.87 -2.21
C ASP A 93 7.21 -15.52 -3.43
N PHE A 94 6.75 -14.26 -3.50
CA PHE A 94 6.00 -13.71 -4.63
C PHE A 94 6.63 -12.42 -5.15
N PRO A 95 6.41 -12.06 -6.43
CA PRO A 95 6.78 -10.75 -6.96
C PRO A 95 6.15 -9.59 -6.19
N ASN A 96 6.71 -8.40 -6.35
CA ASN A 96 6.20 -7.16 -5.73
C ASN A 96 6.11 -7.24 -4.20
N GLN A 97 7.17 -7.73 -3.55
CA GLN A 97 7.20 -7.78 -2.09
C GLN A 97 7.11 -6.38 -1.49
N VAL A 98 6.01 -6.10 -0.78
CA VAL A 98 5.83 -4.87 0.01
C VAL A 98 6.37 -5.11 1.41
N ASN A 99 7.58 -4.63 1.67
CA ASN A 99 8.27 -4.85 2.94
C ASN A 99 8.80 -3.54 3.52
N ASN A 100 8.60 -3.33 4.80
CA ASN A 100 9.09 -2.17 5.54
C ASN A 100 10.61 -1.97 5.44
N VAL A 101 11.38 -3.00 5.12
CA VAL A 101 12.84 -2.93 4.96
C VAL A 101 13.28 -1.97 3.85
N VAL A 102 12.43 -1.70 2.86
CA VAL A 102 12.74 -0.72 1.80
C VAL A 102 12.56 0.73 2.27
N ALA A 103 11.85 0.96 3.35
CA ALA A 103 11.51 2.31 3.82
C ALA A 103 12.27 2.69 5.10
N PHE A 104 12.14 1.91 6.17
CA PHE A 104 12.57 2.33 7.50
C PHE A 104 14.07 2.60 7.65
N PRO A 105 15.00 1.80 7.13
CA PRO A 105 16.42 2.10 7.28
C PRO A 105 16.79 3.47 6.68
N GLY A 106 16.28 3.78 5.50
CA GLY A 106 16.52 5.04 4.82
C GLY A 106 15.85 6.23 5.52
N ILE A 107 14.59 6.10 5.93
CA ILE A 107 13.86 7.17 6.63
C ILE A 107 14.58 7.55 7.92
N PHE A 108 14.95 6.58 8.76
CA PHE A 108 15.65 6.86 10.01
C PHE A 108 17.07 7.39 9.78
N LYS A 109 17.80 6.83 8.81
CA LYS A 109 19.12 7.34 8.44
C LYS A 109 19.04 8.81 8.03
N GLY A 110 18.15 9.17 7.12
CA GLY A 110 17.97 10.54 6.65
C GLY A 110 17.56 11.50 7.77
N ALA A 111 16.61 11.09 8.62
CA ALA A 111 16.17 11.89 9.75
C ALA A 111 17.30 12.14 10.78
N LEU A 112 18.08 11.11 11.12
CA LEU A 112 19.20 11.22 12.08
C LEU A 112 20.35 12.05 11.52
N GLU A 113 20.81 11.79 10.30
CA GLU A 113 21.86 12.56 9.65
C GLU A 113 21.52 14.02 9.47
N GLY A 114 20.24 14.30 9.13
CA GLY A 114 19.74 15.65 9.00
C GLY A 114 19.32 16.30 10.33
N ARG A 115 19.45 15.60 11.47
CA ARG A 115 19.06 16.07 12.81
C ARG A 115 17.60 16.54 12.88
N ALA A 116 16.72 15.83 12.20
CA ALA A 116 15.28 16.13 12.23
C ALA A 116 14.72 15.93 13.65
N THR A 117 13.87 16.84 14.08
CA THR A 117 13.16 16.76 15.37
C THR A 117 11.90 15.92 15.27
N GLN A 118 11.40 15.69 14.05
CA GLN A 118 10.22 14.89 13.75
C GLN A 118 10.31 14.35 12.32
N ILE A 119 9.60 13.25 12.03
CA ILE A 119 9.41 12.73 10.67
C ILE A 119 8.08 13.28 10.16
N THR A 120 8.14 14.20 9.21
CA THR A 120 6.96 14.88 8.65
C THR A 120 6.29 14.07 7.54
N GLU A 121 5.07 14.46 7.15
CA GLU A 121 4.39 13.83 6.01
C GLU A 121 5.16 14.05 4.70
N GLU A 122 5.75 15.24 4.50
CA GLU A 122 6.57 15.53 3.32
C GLU A 122 7.79 14.61 3.24
N MET A 123 8.43 14.31 4.37
CA MET A 123 9.56 13.37 4.42
C MET A 123 9.12 11.94 4.06
N LYS A 124 7.94 11.53 4.49
CA LYS A 124 7.39 10.20 4.15
C LYS A 124 7.00 10.10 2.68
N LEU A 125 6.42 11.15 2.11
CA LEU A 125 6.11 11.21 0.68
C LEU A 125 7.38 11.17 -0.17
N ALA A 126 8.40 11.97 0.19
CA ALA A 126 9.68 11.95 -0.50
C ALA A 126 10.36 10.57 -0.45
N ALA A 127 10.25 9.85 0.68
CA ALA A 127 10.72 8.48 0.78
C ALA A 127 9.97 7.53 -0.16
N ALA A 128 8.64 7.67 -0.26
CA ALA A 128 7.82 6.85 -1.15
C ALA A 128 8.15 7.10 -2.63
N GLU A 129 8.34 8.36 -3.03
CA GLU A 129 8.76 8.75 -4.39
C GLU A 129 10.16 8.21 -4.72
N ALA A 130 11.10 8.30 -3.78
CA ALA A 130 12.44 7.75 -3.95
C ALA A 130 12.43 6.23 -4.14
N ILE A 131 11.59 5.51 -3.40
CA ILE A 131 11.41 4.05 -3.55
C ILE A 131 10.80 3.73 -4.92
N ALA A 132 9.75 4.43 -5.30
CA ALA A 132 9.08 4.21 -6.59
C ALA A 132 10.02 4.49 -7.77
N GLY A 133 10.84 5.53 -7.70
CA GLY A 133 11.82 5.91 -8.73
C GLY A 133 13.01 4.95 -8.88
N LEU A 134 13.17 3.97 -7.99
CA LEU A 134 14.23 2.97 -8.08
C LEU A 134 13.97 1.87 -9.11
N VAL A 135 12.73 1.67 -9.52
CA VAL A 135 12.39 0.78 -10.62
C VAL A 135 12.40 1.61 -11.92
N PRO A 136 13.36 1.37 -12.83
CA PRO A 136 13.42 2.10 -14.10
C PRO A 136 12.14 1.87 -14.92
N GLU A 137 11.67 2.89 -15.62
CA GLU A 137 10.46 2.78 -16.45
C GLU A 137 10.53 1.65 -17.47
N ALA A 138 11.72 1.40 -18.01
CA ALA A 138 11.97 0.31 -18.97
C ALA A 138 11.84 -1.10 -18.36
N GLU A 139 11.93 -1.22 -17.05
CA GLU A 139 11.82 -2.47 -16.30
C GLU A 139 10.47 -2.61 -15.59
N LEU A 140 9.68 -1.51 -15.56
CA LEU A 140 8.39 -1.48 -14.91
C LEU A 140 7.39 -2.38 -15.63
N ASN A 141 6.84 -3.35 -14.90
CA ASN A 141 5.81 -4.25 -15.40
C ASN A 141 4.97 -4.78 -14.22
N GLU A 142 3.95 -5.56 -14.50
CA GLU A 142 3.00 -6.07 -13.48
C GLU A 142 3.64 -6.91 -12.37
N ASP A 143 4.81 -7.48 -12.60
CA ASP A 143 5.56 -8.29 -11.64
C ASP A 143 6.80 -7.57 -11.09
N ASN A 144 7.06 -6.34 -11.49
CA ASN A 144 8.22 -5.55 -11.08
C ASN A 144 7.85 -4.08 -10.86
N ILE A 145 7.13 -3.81 -9.74
CA ILE A 145 6.74 -2.44 -9.34
C ILE A 145 7.50 -1.97 -8.08
N MET A 146 8.26 -2.86 -7.44
CA MET A 146 8.98 -2.58 -6.21
C MET A 146 10.46 -2.89 -6.37
N PRO A 147 11.39 -2.08 -5.81
CA PRO A 147 12.80 -2.45 -5.79
C PRO A 147 13.01 -3.68 -4.90
N GLU A 148 14.06 -4.44 -5.20
CA GLU A 148 14.45 -5.57 -4.36
C GLU A 148 14.71 -5.12 -2.91
N ALA A 149 14.19 -5.88 -1.95
CA ALA A 149 14.21 -5.54 -0.52
C ALA A 149 15.62 -5.28 0.05
N PHE A 150 16.65 -5.95 -0.50
CA PHE A 150 18.04 -5.84 -0.07
C PHE A 150 18.95 -5.06 -1.04
N ASN A 151 18.39 -4.29 -1.96
CA ASN A 151 19.17 -3.41 -2.80
C ASN A 151 19.82 -2.31 -1.95
N PRO A 152 21.17 -2.24 -1.89
CA PRO A 152 21.87 -1.30 -0.99
C PRO A 152 21.62 0.17 -1.32
N LYS A 153 21.25 0.48 -2.54
CA LYS A 153 20.93 1.85 -2.98
C LYS A 153 19.62 2.38 -2.39
N VAL A 154 18.69 1.51 -2.00
CA VAL A 154 17.38 1.91 -1.46
C VAL A 154 17.55 2.78 -0.23
N ALA A 155 18.29 2.31 0.78
CA ALA A 155 18.44 3.02 2.04
C ALA A 155 19.16 4.39 1.85
N GLU A 156 20.10 4.48 0.92
CA GLU A 156 20.84 5.73 0.64
C GLU A 156 19.93 6.75 -0.05
N LEU A 157 19.24 6.37 -1.13
CA LEU A 157 18.37 7.27 -1.87
C LEU A 157 17.19 7.74 -1.03
N VAL A 158 16.59 6.85 -0.24
CA VAL A 158 15.53 7.20 0.70
C VAL A 158 16.06 8.18 1.77
N ALA A 159 17.26 7.95 2.29
CA ALA A 159 17.85 8.86 3.28
C ALA A 159 18.12 10.26 2.71
N GLU A 160 18.63 10.36 1.50
CA GLU A 160 18.84 11.63 0.81
C GLU A 160 17.53 12.37 0.55
N ALA A 161 16.50 11.66 0.08
CA ALA A 161 15.17 12.21 -0.16
C ALA A 161 14.55 12.76 1.14
N VAL A 162 14.60 11.99 2.21
CA VAL A 162 14.11 12.41 3.54
C VAL A 162 14.87 13.66 4.02
N LYS A 163 16.19 13.64 3.93
CA LYS A 163 17.07 14.72 4.40
C LYS A 163 16.82 16.04 3.66
N SER A 164 16.53 15.98 2.36
CA SER A 164 16.24 17.18 1.54
C SER A 164 14.91 17.86 1.93
N HIS A 165 14.04 17.20 2.67
CA HIS A 165 12.75 17.71 3.14
C HIS A 165 12.73 18.09 4.62
N ILE A 166 13.90 18.12 5.27
CA ILE A 166 14.01 18.63 6.64
C ILE A 166 13.94 20.15 6.60
N LYS A 167 12.94 20.71 7.26
CA LYS A 167 12.82 22.16 7.44
C LYS A 167 13.76 22.58 8.57
N ALA A 168 14.56 23.59 8.31
CA ALA A 168 15.47 24.21 9.30
C ALA A 168 14.69 24.87 10.44
#